data_3a94c835b2006c6f24a25c7e41116156
#
_entry.id   3a94c835b2006c6f24a25c7e41116156
#
_cell.length_a   1.000
_cell.length_b   1.000
_cell.length_c   1.000
_cell.angle_alpha   90.00
_cell.angle_beta   90.00
_cell.angle_gamma   90.00
#
_symmetry.space_group_name_H-M   'P 1'
#
loop_
_entity.id
_entity.type
_entity.pdbx_description
1 polymer ?
#
loop_
_entity_poly.entity_id
_entity_poly.type
_entity_poly.pdbx_seq_one_letter_code
_entity_poly.pdbx_strand_id
1 'polypeptide(L)'
;ADVGSSFLPSEIIAAFLYAQLEHLDAIQDRRKSLWNTYAAELAGLAAQGRLLLPVIPPGASNNAHMFYVVCRSLDERTALIAHLKSRDILSVFHYLSLHRSPFYAPLHDGRELPHADRFADCLLRLPMYYDLTTAQAAEVSAEVRRFFA
;
A
#
# COMPACT_ATOMS: atom_id res chain seq x y z
N ALA A 1 18.77 -22.85 -20.36
CA ALA A 1 18.97 -21.97 -19.21
C ALA A 1 17.68 -21.92 -18.42
N ASP A 2 17.76 -22.14 -17.12
CA ASP A 2 16.61 -22.13 -16.24
C ASP A 2 16.31 -20.70 -15.76
N VAL A 3 15.05 -20.43 -15.44
CA VAL A 3 14.65 -19.17 -14.82
C VAL A 3 15.07 -19.24 -13.36
N GLY A 4 16.05 -18.44 -12.98
CA GLY A 4 16.56 -18.42 -11.63
C GLY A 4 17.20 -17.08 -11.28
N SER A 5 17.41 -16.85 -9.97
CA SER A 5 18.10 -15.68 -9.46
C SER A 5 18.93 -16.07 -8.24
N SER A 6 20.02 -15.34 -8.00
CA SER A 6 20.73 -15.39 -6.73
C SER A 6 20.02 -14.50 -5.72
N PHE A 7 19.52 -15.10 -4.64
CA PHE A 7 18.81 -14.39 -3.57
C PHE A 7 19.71 -13.97 -2.40
N LEU A 8 21.00 -14.23 -2.51
CA LEU A 8 21.98 -13.83 -1.48
C LEU A 8 22.29 -12.34 -1.62
N PRO A 9 22.15 -11.53 -0.55
CA PRO A 9 22.56 -10.14 -0.57
C PRO A 9 24.08 -10.04 -0.64
N SER A 10 24.59 -8.92 -1.18
CA SER A 10 26.00 -8.60 -1.04
C SER A 10 26.33 -8.22 0.40
N GLU A 11 27.59 -8.31 0.79
CA GLU A 11 28.07 -7.91 2.13
C GLU A 11 27.69 -6.47 2.49
N ILE A 12 27.70 -5.56 1.52
CA ILE A 12 27.31 -4.15 1.73
C ILE A 12 25.82 -4.09 2.07
N ILE A 13 24.95 -4.79 1.34
CA ILE A 13 23.52 -4.82 1.62
C ILE A 13 23.25 -5.51 2.95
N ALA A 14 23.98 -6.56 3.28
CA ALA A 14 23.88 -7.25 4.58
C ALA A 14 24.24 -6.32 5.75
N ALA A 15 25.31 -5.53 5.60
CA ALA A 15 25.72 -4.56 6.61
C ALA A 15 24.66 -3.44 6.81
N PHE A 16 24.08 -2.93 5.71
CA PHE A 16 22.97 -1.99 5.79
C PHE A 16 21.74 -2.58 6.50
N LEU A 17 21.37 -3.81 6.16
CA LEU A 17 20.27 -4.51 6.80
C LEU A 17 20.54 -4.71 8.29
N TYR A 18 21.76 -5.11 8.66
CA TYR A 18 22.14 -5.30 10.05
C TYR A 18 21.96 -4.00 10.86
N ALA A 19 22.46 -2.89 10.36
CA ALA A 19 22.28 -1.58 11.00
C ALA A 19 20.79 -1.18 11.15
N GLN A 20 19.94 -1.52 10.19
CA GLN A 20 18.49 -1.29 10.30
C GLN A 20 17.84 -2.19 11.37
N LEU A 21 18.30 -3.44 11.49
CA LEU A 21 17.78 -4.38 12.48
C LEU A 21 18.11 -3.96 13.92
N GLU A 22 19.23 -3.27 14.16
CA GLU A 22 19.56 -2.71 15.47
C GLU A 22 18.55 -1.64 15.92
N HIS A 23 17.83 -1.02 15.00
CA HIS A 23 16.80 0.00 15.25
C HIS A 23 15.37 -0.49 14.97
N LEU A 24 15.17 -1.80 14.83
CA LEU A 24 13.91 -2.39 14.38
C LEU A 24 12.69 -1.93 15.19
N ASP A 25 12.79 -1.92 16.50
CA ASP A 25 11.66 -1.55 17.39
C ASP A 25 11.24 -0.10 17.16
N ALA A 26 12.20 0.83 17.12
CA ALA A 26 11.92 2.25 16.86
C ALA A 26 11.30 2.46 15.48
N ILE A 27 11.79 1.75 14.46
CA ILE A 27 11.24 1.79 13.10
C ILE A 27 9.80 1.26 13.10
N GLN A 28 9.55 0.14 13.78
CA GLN A 28 8.21 -0.46 13.83
C GLN A 28 7.22 0.43 14.58
N ASP A 29 7.60 1.00 15.70
CA ASP A 29 6.73 1.89 16.48
C ASP A 29 6.37 3.14 15.67
N ARG A 30 7.34 3.71 14.96
CA ARG A 30 7.10 4.84 14.07
C ARG A 30 6.10 4.49 12.96
N ARG A 31 6.30 3.35 12.27
CA ARG A 31 5.42 2.89 11.20
C ARG A 31 4.01 2.60 11.71
N LYS A 32 3.87 1.96 12.87
CA LYS A 32 2.57 1.71 13.51
C LYS A 32 1.84 3.01 13.86
N SER A 33 2.57 4.01 14.36
CA SER A 33 1.99 5.34 14.63
C SER A 33 1.39 5.98 13.39
N LEU A 34 2.12 5.98 12.26
CA LEU A 34 1.64 6.49 10.98
C LEU A 34 0.43 5.70 10.46
N TRP A 35 0.51 4.37 10.55
CA TRP A 35 -0.57 3.48 10.13
C TRP A 35 -1.86 3.76 10.90
N ASN A 36 -1.75 3.91 12.23
CA ASN A 36 -2.88 4.22 13.09
C ASN A 36 -3.47 5.61 12.80
N THR A 37 -2.63 6.60 12.47
CA THR A 37 -3.08 7.92 12.03
C THR A 37 -3.95 7.80 10.78
N TYR A 38 -3.48 7.13 9.74
CA TYR A 38 -4.27 6.90 8.53
C TYR A 38 -5.58 6.16 8.81
N ALA A 39 -5.52 5.09 9.62
CA ALA A 39 -6.71 4.29 9.95
C ALA A 39 -7.77 5.13 10.65
N ALA A 40 -7.37 5.95 11.63
CA ALA A 40 -8.28 6.81 12.38
C ALA A 40 -8.87 7.92 11.49
N GLU A 41 -8.02 8.62 10.72
CA GLU A 41 -8.42 9.75 9.89
C GLU A 41 -9.37 9.35 8.73
N LEU A 42 -9.24 8.12 8.21
CA LEU A 42 -10.03 7.63 7.09
C LEU A 42 -11.20 6.72 7.49
N ALA A 43 -11.35 6.41 8.79
CA ALA A 43 -12.42 5.54 9.29
C ALA A 43 -13.82 6.03 8.89
N GLY A 44 -14.05 7.34 8.88
CA GLY A 44 -15.33 7.94 8.48
C GLY A 44 -15.71 7.64 7.03
N LEU A 45 -14.74 7.68 6.10
CA LEU A 45 -14.99 7.32 4.69
C LEU A 45 -15.29 5.82 4.53
N ALA A 46 -14.60 4.98 5.30
CA ALA A 46 -14.87 3.55 5.29
C ALA A 46 -16.27 3.24 5.85
N ALA A 47 -16.68 3.88 6.94
CA ALA A 47 -18.01 3.73 7.52
C ALA A 47 -19.13 4.17 6.55
N GLN A 48 -18.86 5.14 5.69
CA GLN A 48 -19.77 5.59 4.62
C GLN A 48 -19.73 4.69 3.37
N GLY A 49 -18.88 3.64 3.35
CA GLY A 49 -18.72 2.76 2.17
C GLY A 49 -18.05 3.43 0.96
N ARG A 50 -17.36 4.57 1.17
CA ARG A 50 -16.67 5.29 0.08
C ARG A 50 -15.41 4.55 -0.37
N LEU A 51 -14.72 3.90 0.57
CA LEU A 51 -13.51 3.11 0.33
C LEU A 51 -13.41 1.99 1.37
N LEU A 52 -12.51 1.02 1.14
CA LEU A 52 -12.15 0.03 2.15
C LEU A 52 -10.76 0.34 2.71
N LEU A 53 -10.58 0.06 4.00
CA LEU A 53 -9.31 0.15 4.70
C LEU A 53 -8.73 -1.24 4.96
N PRO A 54 -7.42 -1.35 5.23
CA PRO A 54 -6.80 -2.60 5.66
C PRO A 54 -7.45 -3.11 6.93
N VAL A 55 -7.72 -4.39 6.98
CA VAL A 55 -8.24 -5.08 8.16
C VAL A 55 -7.15 -6.00 8.71
N ILE A 56 -6.85 -5.87 9.99
CA ILE A 56 -5.95 -6.79 10.68
C ILE A 56 -6.80 -7.92 11.26
N PRO A 57 -6.65 -9.16 10.78
CA PRO A 57 -7.43 -10.29 11.30
C PRO A 57 -7.14 -10.55 12.78
N PRO A 58 -8.09 -11.09 13.54
CA PRO A 58 -7.84 -11.54 14.90
C PRO A 58 -6.67 -12.51 14.98
N GLY A 59 -5.77 -12.30 15.94
CA GLY A 59 -4.58 -13.12 16.13
C GLY A 59 -3.38 -12.79 15.20
N ALA A 60 -3.54 -11.87 14.26
CA ALA A 60 -2.43 -11.38 13.44
C ALA A 60 -1.80 -10.12 14.04
N SER A 61 -0.47 -10.00 13.91
CA SER A 61 0.25 -8.77 14.21
C SER A 61 0.32 -7.88 12.97
N ASN A 62 0.36 -6.55 13.18
CA ASN A 62 0.55 -5.57 12.11
C ASN A 62 1.99 -5.04 12.15
N ASN A 63 2.75 -5.27 11.09
CA ASN A 63 4.09 -4.69 10.94
C ASN A 63 4.06 -3.30 10.30
N ALA A 64 2.87 -2.79 9.98
CA ALA A 64 2.69 -1.48 9.36
C ALA A 64 3.59 -1.27 8.12
N HIS A 65 3.77 -2.32 7.32
CA HIS A 65 4.62 -2.28 6.12
C HIS A 65 4.14 -1.25 5.10
N MET A 66 2.83 -1.15 4.91
CA MET A 66 2.18 -0.17 4.03
C MET A 66 0.82 0.22 4.59
N PHE A 67 0.31 1.37 4.18
CA PHE A 67 -1.09 1.71 4.30
C PHE A 67 -1.70 1.86 2.90
N TYR A 68 -2.90 1.31 2.71
CA TYR A 68 -3.59 1.38 1.43
C TYR A 68 -5.09 1.65 1.63
N VAL A 69 -5.71 2.14 0.59
CA VAL A 69 -7.17 2.22 0.48
C VAL A 69 -7.60 1.45 -0.76
N VAL A 70 -8.83 0.91 -0.74
CA VAL A 70 -9.40 0.26 -1.92
C VAL A 70 -10.60 1.07 -2.37
N CYS A 71 -10.49 1.69 -3.53
CA CYS A 71 -11.53 2.45 -4.18
C CYS A 71 -12.63 1.52 -4.74
N ARG A 72 -13.75 2.09 -5.20
CA ARG A 72 -14.86 1.32 -5.74
C ARG A 72 -14.62 0.86 -7.18
N SER A 73 -13.79 1.61 -7.93
CA SER A 73 -13.46 1.30 -9.32
C SER A 73 -12.03 1.74 -9.68
N LEU A 74 -11.56 1.27 -10.83
CA LEU A 74 -10.29 1.69 -11.44
C LEU A 74 -10.28 3.20 -11.73
N ASP A 75 -11.39 3.73 -12.24
CA ASP A 75 -11.50 5.15 -12.59
C ASP A 75 -11.42 6.03 -11.34
N GLU A 76 -12.12 5.65 -10.26
CA GLU A 76 -12.06 6.36 -8.97
C GLU A 76 -10.64 6.33 -8.39
N ARG A 77 -9.97 5.16 -8.41
CA ARG A 77 -8.57 5.03 -7.98
C ARG A 77 -7.64 5.93 -8.82
N THR A 78 -7.84 5.95 -10.13
CA THR A 78 -7.02 6.75 -11.05
C THR A 78 -7.24 8.25 -10.83
N ALA A 79 -8.49 8.66 -10.61
CA ALA A 79 -8.84 10.04 -10.29
C ALA A 79 -8.26 10.47 -8.93
N LEU A 80 -8.30 9.59 -7.92
CA LEU A 80 -7.69 9.88 -6.60
C LEU A 80 -6.17 10.03 -6.70
N ILE A 81 -5.48 9.21 -7.51
CA ILE A 81 -4.04 9.39 -7.79
C ILE A 81 -3.77 10.78 -8.40
N ALA A 82 -4.56 11.16 -9.41
CA ALA A 82 -4.41 12.45 -10.07
C ALA A 82 -4.67 13.63 -9.11
N HIS A 83 -5.70 13.52 -8.26
CA HIS A 83 -6.00 14.50 -7.22
C HIS A 83 -4.83 14.66 -6.24
N LEU A 84 -4.35 13.56 -5.67
CA LEU A 84 -3.23 13.58 -4.72
C LEU A 84 -1.94 14.13 -5.36
N LYS A 85 -1.65 13.73 -6.60
CA LYS A 85 -0.51 14.24 -7.36
C LYS A 85 -0.59 15.76 -7.57
N SER A 86 -1.78 16.33 -7.79
CA SER A 86 -1.98 17.79 -7.92
C SER A 86 -1.73 18.55 -6.61
N ARG A 87 -1.54 17.84 -5.52
CA ARG A 87 -1.21 18.35 -4.18
C ARG A 87 0.19 17.94 -3.73
N ASP A 88 1.05 17.55 -4.68
CA ASP A 88 2.42 17.06 -4.43
C ASP A 88 2.49 15.83 -3.52
N ILE A 89 1.41 15.03 -3.48
CA ILE A 89 1.33 13.79 -2.71
C ILE A 89 1.51 12.61 -3.67
N LEU A 90 2.64 11.89 -3.55
CA LEU A 90 2.90 10.69 -4.34
C LEU A 90 2.17 9.49 -3.74
N SER A 91 1.14 9.03 -4.43
CA SER A 91 0.45 7.78 -4.16
C SER A 91 0.55 6.86 -5.39
N VAL A 92 0.56 5.57 -5.17
CA VAL A 92 0.80 4.60 -6.25
C VAL A 92 -0.17 3.42 -6.14
N PHE A 93 -0.57 2.87 -7.29
CA PHE A 93 -1.26 1.58 -7.31
C PHE A 93 -0.31 0.46 -6.83
N HIS A 94 -0.86 -0.68 -6.48
CA HIS A 94 -0.06 -1.86 -6.19
C HIS A 94 0.21 -2.64 -7.46
N TYR A 95 0.66 -3.78 -7.52
CA TYR A 95 1.03 -4.49 -8.75
C TYR A 95 -0.18 -4.85 -9.62
N LEU A 96 0.08 -5.12 -10.91
CA LEU A 96 -0.90 -5.72 -11.82
C LEU A 96 -1.13 -7.17 -11.46
N SER A 97 -2.30 -7.70 -11.83
CA SER A 97 -2.63 -9.12 -11.62
C SER A 97 -1.66 -10.01 -12.38
N LEU A 98 -1.05 -10.97 -11.68
CA LEU A 98 -0.02 -11.84 -12.24
C LEU A 98 -0.51 -12.65 -13.44
N HIS A 99 -1.73 -13.18 -13.37
CA HIS A 99 -2.34 -13.95 -14.45
C HIS A 99 -2.58 -13.16 -15.74
N ARG A 100 -2.54 -11.80 -15.67
CA ARG A 100 -2.61 -10.90 -16.84
C ARG A 100 -1.24 -10.45 -17.32
N SER A 101 -0.15 -10.85 -16.65
CA SER A 101 1.19 -10.47 -17.10
C SER A 101 1.55 -11.15 -18.41
N PRO A 102 2.37 -10.51 -19.29
CA PRO A 102 2.75 -11.12 -20.59
C PRO A 102 3.39 -12.50 -20.44
N PHE A 103 4.08 -12.75 -19.34
CA PHE A 103 4.73 -14.04 -19.10
C PHE A 103 3.76 -15.13 -18.65
N TYR A 104 2.84 -14.81 -17.72
CA TYR A 104 1.96 -15.83 -17.13
C TYR A 104 0.62 -15.99 -17.86
N ALA A 105 0.16 -15.00 -18.62
CA ALA A 105 -1.10 -15.10 -19.33
C ALA A 105 -1.21 -16.35 -20.22
N PRO A 106 -0.18 -16.77 -20.98
CA PRO A 106 -0.23 -18.00 -21.77
C PRO A 106 -0.22 -19.30 -20.94
N LEU A 107 0.19 -19.22 -19.66
CA LEU A 107 0.26 -20.36 -18.74
C LEU A 107 -0.99 -20.48 -17.85
N HIS A 108 -1.84 -19.45 -17.87
CA HIS A 108 -3.05 -19.41 -17.07
C HIS A 108 -4.16 -20.23 -17.71
N ASP A 109 -4.95 -20.94 -16.91
CA ASP A 109 -6.05 -21.80 -17.36
C ASP A 109 -7.30 -21.03 -17.83
N GLY A 110 -7.27 -19.69 -17.82
CA GLY A 110 -8.35 -18.83 -18.28
C GLY A 110 -9.47 -18.59 -17.28
N ARG A 111 -9.40 -19.17 -16.06
CA ARG A 111 -10.42 -18.91 -15.03
C ARG A 111 -10.38 -17.46 -14.58
N GLU A 112 -11.54 -16.92 -14.22
CA GLU A 112 -11.64 -15.59 -13.63
C GLU A 112 -11.08 -15.55 -12.21
N LEU A 113 -10.35 -14.48 -11.91
CA LEU A 113 -9.79 -14.20 -10.59
C LEU A 113 -10.28 -12.82 -10.09
N PRO A 114 -11.61 -12.66 -9.85
CA PRO A 114 -12.23 -11.35 -9.62
C PRO A 114 -11.67 -10.61 -8.41
N HIS A 115 -11.25 -11.33 -7.36
CA HIS A 115 -10.62 -10.69 -6.21
C HIS A 115 -9.24 -10.12 -6.55
N ALA A 116 -8.40 -10.88 -7.27
CA ALA A 116 -7.09 -10.40 -7.70
C ALA A 116 -7.21 -9.17 -8.62
N ASP A 117 -8.14 -9.22 -9.56
CA ASP A 117 -8.39 -8.11 -10.48
C ASP A 117 -8.92 -6.88 -9.75
N ARG A 118 -9.88 -7.06 -8.84
CA ARG A 118 -10.41 -5.95 -8.05
C ARG A 118 -9.33 -5.25 -7.23
N PHE A 119 -8.46 -6.00 -6.55
CA PHE A 119 -7.37 -5.39 -5.79
C PHE A 119 -6.32 -4.73 -6.70
N ALA A 120 -5.98 -5.33 -7.84
CA ALA A 120 -5.08 -4.73 -8.81
C ALA A 120 -5.62 -3.40 -9.35
N ASP A 121 -6.92 -3.34 -9.65
CA ASP A 121 -7.57 -2.17 -10.25
C ASP A 121 -7.87 -1.07 -9.22
N CYS A 122 -8.28 -1.43 -8.01
CA CYS A 122 -8.86 -0.49 -7.05
C CYS A 122 -7.95 -0.08 -5.89
N LEU A 123 -6.84 -0.80 -5.64
CA LEU A 123 -5.97 -0.53 -4.51
C LEU A 123 -5.01 0.62 -4.79
N LEU A 124 -4.90 1.53 -3.83
CA LEU A 124 -4.00 2.67 -3.82
C LEU A 124 -3.19 2.69 -2.53
N ARG A 125 -1.86 2.73 -2.63
CA ARG A 125 -0.97 2.91 -1.47
C ARG A 125 -0.76 4.38 -1.18
N LEU A 126 -0.89 4.76 0.08
CA LEU A 126 -0.57 6.09 0.57
C LEU A 126 0.92 6.18 0.98
N PRO A 127 1.51 7.38 1.02
CA PRO A 127 2.89 7.57 1.47
C PRO A 127 3.13 6.96 2.85
N MET A 128 4.20 6.17 2.99
CA MET A 128 4.55 5.55 4.26
C MET A 128 6.05 5.26 4.33
N TYR A 129 6.81 6.14 4.97
CA TYR A 129 8.25 6.05 5.17
C TYR A 129 8.61 6.57 6.56
N TYR A 130 9.82 6.30 7.03
CA TYR A 130 10.24 6.57 8.41
C TYR A 130 10.14 8.04 8.81
N ASP A 131 10.57 8.96 7.94
CA ASP A 131 10.61 10.40 8.23
C ASP A 131 9.26 11.10 8.03
N LEU A 132 8.25 10.42 7.49
CA LEU A 132 6.90 10.98 7.39
C LEU A 132 6.38 11.33 8.78
N THR A 133 5.93 12.57 8.98
CA THR A 133 5.33 12.98 10.25
C THR A 133 3.85 12.59 10.33
N THR A 134 3.33 12.44 11.55
CA THR A 134 1.88 12.20 11.76
C THR A 134 1.04 13.37 11.24
N ALA A 135 1.55 14.61 11.32
CA ALA A 135 0.91 15.77 10.73
C ALA A 135 0.80 15.65 9.21
N GLN A 136 1.87 15.26 8.53
CA GLN A 136 1.84 15.02 7.08
C GLN A 136 0.91 13.85 6.71
N ALA A 137 0.88 12.78 7.50
CA ALA A 137 -0.09 11.69 7.28
C ALA A 137 -1.54 12.18 7.45
N ALA A 138 -1.81 13.06 8.40
CA ALA A 138 -3.12 13.69 8.56
C ALA A 138 -3.46 14.62 7.39
N GLU A 139 -2.50 15.37 6.84
CA GLU A 139 -2.67 16.19 5.64
C GLU A 139 -3.00 15.33 4.42
N VAL A 140 -2.27 14.23 4.20
CA VAL A 140 -2.60 13.25 3.14
C VAL A 140 -4.02 12.72 3.31
N SER A 141 -4.40 12.37 4.54
CA SER A 141 -5.76 11.90 4.85
C SER A 141 -6.82 12.97 4.59
N ALA A 142 -6.52 14.24 4.88
CA ALA A 142 -7.40 15.36 4.60
C ALA A 142 -7.64 15.53 3.09
N GLU A 143 -6.60 15.37 2.26
CA GLU A 143 -6.76 15.42 0.81
C GLU A 143 -7.55 14.22 0.28
N VAL A 144 -7.38 13.03 0.84
CA VAL A 144 -8.24 11.89 0.51
C VAL A 144 -9.71 12.20 0.86
N ARG A 145 -9.97 12.72 2.06
CA ARG A 145 -11.35 13.11 2.46
C ARG A 145 -11.93 14.20 1.54
N ARG A 146 -11.12 15.17 1.14
CA ARG A 146 -11.54 16.26 0.22
C ARG A 146 -11.93 15.73 -1.16
N PHE A 147 -11.26 14.71 -1.65
CA PHE A 147 -11.63 14.06 -2.90
C PHE A 147 -13.01 13.40 -2.86
N PHE A 148 -13.41 12.86 -1.70
CA PHE A 148 -14.69 12.18 -1.53
C PHE A 148 -15.82 13.09 -1.00
N ALA A 149 -15.54 14.36 -0.67
CA ALA A 149 -16.55 15.32 -0.21
C ALA A 149 -17.47 15.75 -1.37
#